data_a151a85d38f09be4baac8727e38560a7
#
_entry.id   a151a85d38f09be4baac8727e38560a7
#
_cell.length_a   1.000
_cell.length_b   1.000
_cell.length_c   1.000
_cell.angle_alpha   90.00
_cell.angle_beta   90.00
_cell.angle_gamma   90.00
#
_symmetry.space_group_name_H-M   'P 1'
#
loop_
_entity.id
_entity.type
_entity.pdbx_description
1 polymer ?
#
loop_
_entity_poly.entity_id
_entity_poly.type
_entity_poly.pdbx_seq_one_letter_code
_entity_poly.pdbx_strand_id
1 'polypeptide(L)'
;MQLDDWIHQEPKQFEYFHRMMGYIMLSLVLIVYHYTEPDTNYQIFVPLFLALVLVITPKLSRWMIYKYDYNLKRNFFFVLDVIIVSVVLAAVHLDLVLSLLAVVTLLYTAINNKISFMMVSLAGLIGTMIFYLSTIGIFGFTSYFSPTSTELTVLGFICLITYFGVGNFYQSGRMQYMTQKKNHYFDQMNRYMEFANQLSRYAPVQLWQSIMKGESEAKIEYKRKKLTIFFSDIQGFTELSETLIPDDLAFLLNDYLSHMTEIAKQYEATVD
;
A
#
# COMPACT_ATOMS: atom_id res chain seq x y z
N MET A 1 1.74 -13.82 22.11
CA MET A 1 2.03 -12.84 21.07
C MET A 1 1.69 -13.54 19.76
N GLN A 2 0.46 -13.33 19.28
CA GLN A 2 -0.06 -14.04 18.12
C GLN A 2 0.61 -13.48 16.86
N LEU A 3 0.85 -14.33 15.86
CA LEU A 3 1.44 -13.95 14.56
C LEU A 3 0.66 -12.79 13.91
N ASP A 4 -0.64 -12.69 14.19
CA ASP A 4 -1.53 -11.62 13.74
C ASP A 4 -1.14 -10.23 14.25
N ASP A 5 -0.65 -10.10 15.49
CA ASP A 5 -0.23 -8.82 16.05
C ASP A 5 1.02 -8.27 15.34
N TRP A 6 1.85 -9.16 14.80
CA TRP A 6 3.06 -8.78 14.04
C TRP A 6 2.73 -8.24 12.65
N ILE A 7 1.71 -8.77 11.99
CA ILE A 7 1.25 -8.34 10.66
C ILE A 7 0.57 -6.98 10.73
N HIS A 8 0.03 -6.62 11.90
CA HIS A 8 -0.67 -5.36 12.15
C HIS A 8 0.24 -4.22 12.60
N GLN A 9 1.48 -4.52 13.04
CA GLN A 9 2.46 -3.49 13.32
C GLN A 9 2.92 -2.82 12.02
N GLU A 10 3.07 -1.52 12.08
CA GLU A 10 3.26 -0.59 10.97
C GLU A 10 4.13 -1.13 9.81
N PRO A 11 3.75 -0.90 8.55
CA PRO A 11 4.48 -1.36 7.35
C PRO A 11 5.97 -0.99 7.34
N LYS A 12 6.36 0.02 8.12
CA LYS A 12 7.74 0.49 8.31
C LYS A 12 8.65 -0.50 9.03
N GLN A 13 8.13 -1.29 9.97
CA GLN A 13 8.96 -2.23 10.74
C GLN A 13 9.35 -3.45 9.91
N PHE A 14 8.50 -3.84 8.98
CA PHE A 14 8.77 -4.99 8.14
C PHE A 14 9.77 -4.69 7.00
N GLU A 15 9.70 -3.51 6.38
CA GLU A 15 10.74 -3.10 5.40
C GLU A 15 12.13 -3.16 6.04
N TYR A 16 12.21 -2.79 7.30
CA TYR A 16 13.43 -2.90 8.09
C TYR A 16 13.86 -4.35 8.31
N PHE A 17 12.95 -5.23 8.72
CA PHE A 17 13.24 -6.65 8.98
C PHE A 17 13.64 -7.38 7.69
N HIS A 18 12.92 -7.19 6.60
CA HIS A 18 13.22 -7.79 5.32
C HIS A 18 14.57 -7.36 4.77
N ARG A 19 14.92 -6.09 4.91
CA ARG A 19 16.22 -5.56 4.54
C ARG A 19 17.36 -6.13 5.40
N MET A 20 17.15 -6.17 6.72
CA MET A 20 18.12 -6.79 7.64
C MET A 20 18.37 -8.26 7.29
N MET A 21 17.33 -8.99 6.94
CA MET A 21 17.44 -10.38 6.49
C MET A 21 18.26 -10.49 5.21
N GLY A 22 18.08 -9.60 4.23
CA GLY A 22 18.89 -9.54 3.02
C GLY A 22 20.39 -9.34 3.32
N TYR A 23 20.71 -8.44 4.22
CA TYR A 23 22.12 -8.22 4.62
C TYR A 23 22.72 -9.39 5.40
N ILE A 24 21.95 -10.07 6.25
CA ILE A 24 22.41 -11.30 6.93
C ILE A 24 22.73 -12.39 5.90
N MET A 25 21.88 -12.58 4.91
CA MET A 25 22.11 -13.58 3.85
C MET A 25 23.32 -13.22 3.01
N LEU A 26 23.48 -11.95 2.65
CA LEU A 26 24.66 -11.49 1.93
C LEU A 26 25.95 -11.73 2.70
N SER A 27 25.96 -11.52 4.02
CA SER A 27 27.09 -11.81 4.90
C SER A 27 27.41 -13.29 4.96
N LEU A 28 26.37 -14.12 5.02
CA LEU A 28 26.52 -15.57 5.06
C LEU A 28 27.17 -16.09 3.77
N VAL A 29 26.75 -15.58 2.61
CA VAL A 29 27.38 -15.88 1.31
C VAL A 29 28.85 -15.49 1.32
N LEU A 30 29.21 -14.31 1.83
CA LEU A 30 30.61 -13.87 1.87
C LEU A 30 31.47 -14.66 2.85
N ILE A 31 30.91 -15.07 3.99
CA ILE A 31 31.62 -15.92 4.94
C ILE A 31 31.95 -17.27 4.29
N VAL A 32 30.98 -17.89 3.61
CA VAL A 32 31.19 -19.17 2.94
C VAL A 32 32.18 -19.00 1.79
N TYR A 33 32.09 -17.94 0.98
CA TYR A 33 33.04 -17.64 -0.08
C TYR A 33 34.49 -17.54 0.44
N HIS A 34 34.65 -16.87 1.59
CA HIS A 34 35.95 -16.76 2.24
C HIS A 34 36.58 -18.13 2.63
N TYR A 35 35.75 -19.09 3.07
CA TYR A 35 36.22 -20.43 3.43
C TYR A 35 36.45 -21.34 2.24
N THR A 36 35.76 -21.12 1.12
CA THR A 36 35.90 -21.95 -0.10
C THR A 36 37.04 -21.50 -1.01
N GLU A 37 37.41 -20.20 -0.97
CA GLU A 37 38.43 -19.58 -1.79
C GLU A 37 39.51 -18.90 -0.92
N PRO A 38 40.46 -19.65 -0.33
CA PRO A 38 41.38 -19.15 0.69
C PRO A 38 42.49 -18.20 0.16
N ASP A 39 42.67 -18.08 -1.15
CA ASP A 39 43.85 -17.38 -1.74
C ASP A 39 43.74 -15.85 -1.83
N THR A 40 42.77 -15.22 -1.21
CA THR A 40 42.61 -13.77 -1.26
C THR A 40 43.22 -13.05 -0.04
N ASN A 41 44.21 -12.18 -0.30
CA ASN A 41 44.92 -11.38 0.73
C ASN A 41 44.04 -10.40 1.53
N TYR A 42 42.74 -10.30 1.24
CA TYR A 42 41.78 -9.36 1.85
C TYR A 42 40.80 -10.01 2.80
N GLN A 43 41.10 -11.20 3.23
CA GLN A 43 40.20 -12.15 3.88
C GLN A 43 39.56 -11.66 5.20
N ILE A 44 40.20 -10.79 5.97
CA ILE A 44 39.70 -10.32 7.27
C ILE A 44 38.86 -9.02 7.13
N PHE A 45 39.19 -8.19 6.14
CA PHE A 45 38.52 -6.88 6.00
C PHE A 45 37.12 -6.97 5.46
N VAL A 46 36.79 -7.92 4.57
CA VAL A 46 35.48 -8.07 3.95
C VAL A 46 34.41 -8.49 4.95
N PRO A 47 34.58 -9.56 5.73
CA PRO A 47 33.60 -9.92 6.75
C PRO A 47 33.47 -8.88 7.88
N LEU A 48 34.57 -8.20 8.23
CA LEU A 48 34.55 -7.14 9.25
C LEU A 48 33.80 -5.90 8.74
N PHE A 49 34.02 -5.49 7.50
CA PHE A 49 33.28 -4.38 6.87
C PHE A 49 31.80 -4.70 6.73
N LEU A 50 31.46 -5.94 6.38
CA LEU A 50 30.06 -6.38 6.29
C LEU A 50 29.38 -6.49 7.64
N ALA A 51 30.06 -6.97 8.67
CA ALA A 51 29.55 -6.96 10.02
C ALA A 51 29.26 -5.50 10.48
N LEU A 52 30.15 -4.57 10.13
CA LEU A 52 29.95 -3.14 10.38
C LEU A 52 28.74 -2.59 9.62
N VAL A 53 28.62 -2.90 8.34
CA VAL A 53 27.49 -2.49 7.49
C VAL A 53 26.19 -3.11 8.00
N LEU A 54 26.19 -4.38 8.41
CA LEU A 54 25.04 -5.07 8.99
C LEU A 54 24.54 -4.42 10.29
N VAL A 55 25.44 -3.89 11.11
CA VAL A 55 25.08 -3.24 12.38
C VAL A 55 24.64 -1.79 12.15
N ILE A 56 25.31 -1.06 11.24
CA ILE A 56 25.09 0.38 11.04
C ILE A 56 23.87 0.64 10.16
N THR A 57 23.73 -0.07 9.04
CA THR A 57 22.62 0.19 8.08
C THR A 57 21.25 0.01 8.68
N PRO A 58 20.96 -1.00 9.51
CA PRO A 58 19.68 -1.12 10.20
C PRO A 58 19.42 0.04 11.18
N LYS A 59 20.41 0.46 11.94
CA LYS A 59 20.27 1.60 12.87
C LYS A 59 20.08 2.91 12.13
N LEU A 60 20.82 3.12 11.05
CA LEU A 60 20.71 4.30 10.19
C LEU A 60 19.34 4.35 9.52
N SER A 61 18.84 3.22 9.01
CA SER A 61 17.52 3.13 8.39
C SER A 61 16.42 3.44 9.40
N ARG A 62 16.51 2.92 10.61
CA ARG A 62 15.55 3.20 11.69
C ARG A 62 15.56 4.68 12.09
N TRP A 63 16.74 5.29 12.23
CA TRP A 63 16.88 6.72 12.53
C TRP A 63 16.29 7.61 11.44
N MET A 64 16.55 7.30 10.16
CA MET A 64 16.02 8.06 9.04
C MET A 64 14.50 7.89 8.86
N ILE A 65 13.92 6.73 9.18
CA ILE A 65 12.48 6.47 9.10
C ILE A 65 11.67 7.45 9.96
N TYR A 66 12.20 7.91 11.06
CA TYR A 66 11.50 8.84 11.95
C TYR A 66 11.62 10.31 11.54
N LYS A 67 12.63 10.69 10.74
CA LYS A 67 12.99 12.09 10.52
C LYS A 67 12.64 12.67 9.13
N TYR A 68 12.45 11.86 8.09
CA TYR A 68 12.29 12.35 6.70
C TYR A 68 11.08 11.74 5.96
N ASP A 69 10.72 12.33 4.81
CA ASP A 69 9.60 11.88 3.98
C ASP A 69 9.80 10.45 3.43
N TYR A 70 8.71 9.67 3.38
CA TYR A 70 8.74 8.25 3.03
C TYR A 70 9.32 7.96 1.63
N ASN A 71 8.95 8.76 0.63
CA ASN A 71 9.39 8.54 -0.75
C ASN A 71 10.89 8.78 -0.94
N LEU A 72 11.43 9.83 -0.33
CA LEU A 72 12.85 10.16 -0.40
C LEU A 72 13.70 9.07 0.24
N LYS A 73 13.26 8.57 1.39
CA LYS A 73 13.93 7.49 2.13
C LYS A 73 13.99 6.20 1.35
N ARG A 74 12.87 5.79 0.78
CA ARG A 74 12.74 4.55 0.01
C ARG A 74 13.74 4.52 -1.15
N ASN A 75 13.82 5.61 -1.90
CA ASN A 75 14.74 5.74 -3.03
C ASN A 75 16.21 5.76 -2.58
N PHE A 76 16.51 6.49 -1.49
CA PHE A 76 17.85 6.55 -0.92
C PHE A 76 18.33 5.17 -0.47
N PHE A 77 17.49 4.42 0.25
CA PHE A 77 17.86 3.09 0.70
C PHE A 77 18.02 2.08 -0.42
N PHE A 78 17.26 2.22 -1.49
CA PHE A 78 17.45 1.39 -2.68
C PHE A 78 18.81 1.63 -3.33
N VAL A 79 19.21 2.89 -3.49
CA VAL A 79 20.54 3.24 -4.00
C VAL A 79 21.64 2.69 -3.09
N LEU A 80 21.46 2.80 -1.77
CA LEU A 80 22.41 2.23 -0.79
C LEU A 80 22.52 0.72 -0.94
N ASP A 81 21.40 0.00 -1.11
CA ASP A 81 21.38 -1.45 -1.32
C ASP A 81 22.14 -1.83 -2.59
N VAL A 82 21.95 -1.08 -3.69
CA VAL A 82 22.69 -1.30 -4.95
C VAL A 82 24.19 -1.08 -4.76
N ILE A 83 24.60 -0.04 -4.04
CA ILE A 83 26.02 0.24 -3.73
C ILE A 83 26.62 -0.92 -2.95
N ILE A 84 25.97 -1.36 -1.87
CA ILE A 84 26.45 -2.47 -1.03
C ILE A 84 26.61 -3.75 -1.85
N VAL A 85 25.57 -4.10 -2.61
CA VAL A 85 25.58 -5.29 -3.46
C VAL A 85 26.72 -5.20 -4.51
N SER A 86 26.94 -4.03 -5.12
CA SER A 86 28.02 -3.84 -6.11
C SER A 86 29.42 -4.04 -5.51
N VAL A 87 29.65 -3.56 -4.30
CA VAL A 87 30.92 -3.79 -3.59
C VAL A 87 31.09 -5.28 -3.26
N VAL A 88 30.04 -5.96 -2.85
CA VAL A 88 30.07 -7.40 -2.56
C VAL A 88 30.36 -8.21 -3.82
N LEU A 89 29.70 -7.89 -4.94
CA LEU A 89 29.94 -8.56 -6.21
C LEU A 89 31.40 -8.36 -6.69
N ALA A 90 31.98 -7.19 -6.44
CA ALA A 90 33.38 -6.96 -6.69
C ALA A 90 34.30 -7.85 -5.81
N ALA A 91 33.93 -8.02 -4.53
CA ALA A 91 34.67 -8.86 -3.58
C ALA A 91 34.62 -10.37 -3.94
N VAL A 92 33.52 -10.82 -4.54
CA VAL A 92 33.29 -12.23 -4.97
C VAL A 92 33.72 -12.47 -6.42
N HIS A 93 34.61 -11.65 -7.00
CA HIS A 93 35.16 -11.78 -8.35
C HIS A 93 34.13 -11.92 -9.47
N LEU A 94 32.97 -11.29 -9.34
CA LEU A 94 31.87 -11.33 -10.31
C LEU A 94 31.41 -12.76 -10.65
N ASP A 95 31.23 -13.59 -9.65
CA ASP A 95 30.60 -14.88 -9.87
C ASP A 95 29.28 -14.74 -10.62
N LEU A 96 29.14 -15.45 -11.76
CA LEU A 96 28.02 -15.30 -12.66
C LEU A 96 26.69 -15.60 -11.98
N VAL A 97 26.62 -16.69 -11.19
CA VAL A 97 25.39 -17.14 -10.54
C VAL A 97 25.01 -16.19 -9.41
N LEU A 98 25.94 -15.84 -8.54
CA LEU A 98 25.70 -14.89 -7.45
C LEU A 98 25.33 -13.51 -7.97
N SER A 99 25.92 -13.06 -9.07
CA SER A 99 25.59 -11.79 -9.73
C SER A 99 24.17 -11.79 -10.26
N LEU A 100 23.73 -12.86 -10.93
CA LEU A 100 22.35 -13.00 -11.39
C LEU A 100 21.37 -13.03 -10.22
N LEU A 101 21.66 -13.78 -9.16
CA LEU A 101 20.82 -13.82 -7.96
C LEU A 101 20.71 -12.45 -7.30
N ALA A 102 21.81 -11.70 -7.20
CA ALA A 102 21.83 -10.34 -6.65
C ALA A 102 20.99 -9.37 -7.50
N VAL A 103 21.10 -9.40 -8.82
CA VAL A 103 20.29 -8.59 -9.72
C VAL A 103 18.79 -8.90 -9.55
N VAL A 104 18.44 -10.18 -9.50
CA VAL A 104 17.05 -10.62 -9.30
C VAL A 104 16.51 -10.11 -7.95
N THR A 105 17.28 -10.18 -6.87
CA THR A 105 16.85 -9.65 -5.55
C THR A 105 16.66 -8.12 -5.57
N LEU A 106 17.55 -7.39 -6.24
CA LEU A 106 17.41 -5.93 -6.39
C LEU A 106 16.18 -5.55 -7.22
N LEU A 107 15.93 -6.25 -8.34
CA LEU A 107 14.73 -6.02 -9.15
C LEU A 107 13.46 -6.33 -8.38
N TYR A 108 13.42 -7.44 -7.65
CA TYR A 108 12.31 -7.77 -6.77
C TYR A 108 12.05 -6.66 -5.74
N THR A 109 13.10 -6.16 -5.09
CA THR A 109 13.01 -5.07 -4.12
C THR A 109 12.49 -3.79 -4.77
N ALA A 110 12.94 -3.46 -5.98
CA ALA A 110 12.48 -2.30 -6.73
C ALA A 110 10.98 -2.38 -7.07
N ILE A 111 10.52 -3.54 -7.56
CA ILE A 111 9.13 -3.77 -7.92
C ILE A 111 8.23 -3.66 -6.68
N ASN A 112 8.59 -4.35 -5.59
CA ASN A 112 7.80 -4.37 -4.37
C ASN A 112 7.68 -2.99 -3.70
N ASN A 113 8.74 -2.20 -3.77
CA ASN A 113 8.77 -0.85 -3.23
C ASN A 113 8.26 0.20 -4.22
N LYS A 114 7.75 -0.19 -5.40
CA LYS A 114 7.26 0.72 -6.45
C LYS A 114 8.27 1.83 -6.78
N ILE A 115 9.54 1.45 -6.92
CA ILE A 115 10.60 2.37 -7.31
C ILE A 115 10.46 2.66 -8.81
N SER A 116 10.59 3.93 -9.22
CA SER A 116 10.46 4.29 -10.62
C SER A 116 11.57 3.69 -11.47
N PHE A 117 11.27 3.36 -12.73
CA PHE A 117 12.25 2.84 -13.68
C PHE A 117 13.48 3.74 -13.82
N MET A 118 13.29 5.05 -13.82
CA MET A 118 14.37 6.02 -13.86
C MET A 118 15.32 5.88 -12.68
N MET A 119 14.81 5.68 -11.46
CA MET A 119 15.63 5.47 -10.26
C MET A 119 16.37 4.14 -10.29
N VAL A 120 15.73 3.08 -10.82
CA VAL A 120 16.40 1.78 -11.00
C VAL A 120 17.58 1.89 -11.98
N SER A 121 17.38 2.58 -13.10
CA SER A 121 18.44 2.82 -14.10
C SER A 121 19.58 3.65 -13.53
N LEU A 122 19.29 4.74 -12.82
CA LEU A 122 20.29 5.59 -12.19
C LEU A 122 21.07 4.81 -11.12
N ALA A 123 20.39 4.05 -10.28
CA ALA A 123 21.03 3.20 -9.27
C ALA A 123 21.90 2.12 -9.91
N GLY A 124 21.47 1.52 -11.03
CA GLY A 124 22.25 0.58 -11.82
C GLY A 124 23.55 1.19 -12.35
N LEU A 125 23.50 2.40 -12.90
CA LEU A 125 24.70 3.14 -13.35
C LEU A 125 25.67 3.44 -12.19
N ILE A 126 25.14 3.88 -11.05
CA ILE A 126 25.95 4.10 -9.84
C ILE A 126 26.57 2.77 -9.39
N GLY A 127 25.81 1.70 -9.36
CA GLY A 127 26.26 0.38 -8.97
C GLY A 127 27.39 -0.14 -9.87
N THR A 128 27.26 -0.03 -11.19
CA THR A 128 28.33 -0.43 -12.14
C THR A 128 29.59 0.40 -11.98
N MET A 129 29.47 1.70 -11.74
CA MET A 129 30.61 2.57 -11.47
C MET A 129 31.33 2.18 -10.18
N ILE A 130 30.59 1.94 -9.11
CA ILE A 130 31.16 1.52 -7.82
C ILE A 130 31.77 0.14 -7.92
N PHE A 131 31.14 -0.80 -8.62
CA PHE A 131 31.69 -2.10 -8.90
C PHE A 131 33.07 -1.97 -9.57
N TYR A 132 33.17 -1.17 -10.64
CA TYR A 132 34.42 -0.96 -11.37
C TYR A 132 35.49 -0.30 -10.50
N LEU A 133 35.16 0.73 -9.73
CA LEU A 133 36.11 1.38 -8.80
C LEU A 133 36.56 0.44 -7.68
N SER A 134 35.68 -0.42 -7.19
CA SER A 134 36.03 -1.39 -6.15
C SER A 134 36.95 -2.48 -6.68
N THR A 135 36.72 -2.99 -7.88
CA THR A 135 37.57 -4.02 -8.50
C THR A 135 38.99 -3.53 -8.74
N ILE A 136 39.17 -2.32 -9.27
CA ILE A 136 40.48 -1.75 -9.59
C ILE A 136 41.17 -1.15 -8.35
N GLY A 137 40.41 -0.36 -7.57
CA GLY A 137 40.98 0.45 -6.48
C GLY A 137 41.18 -0.31 -5.18
N ILE A 138 40.31 -1.26 -4.86
CA ILE A 138 40.32 -1.95 -3.56
C ILE A 138 40.88 -3.36 -3.71
N PHE A 139 40.39 -4.11 -4.69
CA PHE A 139 40.71 -5.53 -4.81
C PHE A 139 41.85 -5.84 -5.82
N GLY A 140 42.17 -4.91 -6.73
CA GLY A 140 43.31 -5.03 -7.63
C GLY A 140 43.23 -6.19 -8.63
N PHE A 141 42.03 -6.59 -9.04
CA PHE A 141 41.82 -7.77 -9.89
C PHE A 141 42.19 -7.54 -11.36
N THR A 142 42.82 -8.55 -11.94
CA THR A 142 43.15 -8.62 -13.36
C THR A 142 42.29 -9.63 -14.14
N SER A 143 41.59 -10.53 -13.44
CA SER A 143 40.71 -11.54 -14.06
C SER A 143 39.31 -11.50 -13.52
N TYR A 144 38.33 -11.53 -14.41
CA TYR A 144 36.91 -11.56 -14.14
C TYR A 144 36.39 -12.98 -14.36
N PHE A 145 35.34 -13.36 -13.62
CA PHE A 145 34.68 -14.66 -13.66
C PHE A 145 35.46 -15.81 -13.05
N SER A 146 35.43 -15.96 -11.76
CA SER A 146 35.79 -17.22 -11.10
C SER A 146 34.62 -18.22 -11.21
N PRO A 147 34.91 -19.52 -11.48
CA PRO A 147 33.85 -20.53 -11.38
C PRO A 147 33.43 -20.69 -9.93
N THR A 148 32.10 -20.67 -9.71
CA THR A 148 31.53 -20.87 -8.37
C THR A 148 31.76 -22.29 -7.88
N SER A 149 32.04 -22.43 -6.59
CA SER A 149 31.91 -23.73 -5.92
C SER A 149 30.42 -24.13 -5.91
N THR A 150 30.13 -25.41 -6.07
CA THR A 150 28.72 -25.92 -6.00
C THR A 150 28.05 -25.59 -4.68
N GLU A 151 28.81 -25.57 -3.59
CA GLU A 151 28.34 -25.22 -2.24
C GLU A 151 27.86 -23.78 -2.16
N LEU A 152 28.61 -22.84 -2.73
CA LEU A 152 28.24 -21.43 -2.75
C LEU A 152 27.02 -21.17 -3.63
N THR A 153 26.92 -21.86 -4.76
CA THR A 153 25.74 -21.79 -5.65
C THR A 153 24.49 -22.26 -4.93
N VAL A 154 24.54 -23.42 -4.27
CA VAL A 154 23.40 -23.96 -3.50
C VAL A 154 23.01 -23.01 -2.37
N LEU A 155 23.97 -22.47 -1.63
CA LEU A 155 23.71 -21.47 -0.59
C LEU A 155 23.02 -20.23 -1.14
N GLY A 156 23.51 -19.70 -2.28
CA GLY A 156 22.90 -18.54 -2.95
C GLY A 156 21.43 -18.77 -3.31
N PHE A 157 21.10 -19.95 -3.85
CA PHE A 157 19.72 -20.33 -4.14
C PHE A 157 18.86 -20.46 -2.88
N ILE A 158 19.38 -21.06 -1.81
CA ILE A 158 18.65 -21.16 -0.52
C ILE A 158 18.38 -19.76 0.02
N CYS A 159 19.36 -18.86 0.00
CA CYS A 159 19.21 -17.48 0.42
C CYS A 159 18.15 -16.75 -0.43
N LEU A 160 18.18 -16.91 -1.76
CA LEU A 160 17.22 -16.32 -2.67
C LEU A 160 15.80 -16.80 -2.35
N ILE A 161 15.57 -18.12 -2.30
CA ILE A 161 14.25 -18.71 -2.05
C ILE A 161 13.70 -18.23 -0.71
N THR A 162 14.55 -18.19 0.33
CA THR A 162 14.13 -17.73 1.66
C THR A 162 13.79 -16.23 1.65
N TYR A 163 14.58 -15.42 0.98
CA TYR A 163 14.33 -13.97 0.83
C TYR A 163 12.99 -13.69 0.13
N PHE A 164 12.74 -14.37 -1.00
CA PHE A 164 11.48 -14.26 -1.73
C PHE A 164 10.31 -14.82 -0.93
N GLY A 165 10.48 -15.98 -0.29
CA GLY A 165 9.44 -16.62 0.51
C GLY A 165 8.94 -15.71 1.62
N VAL A 166 9.86 -15.14 2.40
CA VAL A 166 9.51 -14.21 3.49
C VAL A 166 8.90 -12.92 2.94
N GLY A 167 9.46 -12.36 1.86
CA GLY A 167 8.92 -11.15 1.23
C GLY A 167 7.50 -11.34 0.70
N ASN A 168 7.25 -12.44 -0.02
CA ASN A 168 5.92 -12.75 -0.57
C ASN A 168 4.91 -13.08 0.52
N PHE A 169 5.29 -13.83 1.55
CA PHE A 169 4.41 -14.13 2.69
C PHE A 169 3.91 -12.84 3.34
N TYR A 170 4.79 -11.92 3.63
CA TYR A 170 4.42 -10.64 4.19
C TYR A 170 3.54 -9.81 3.25
N GLN A 171 3.91 -9.73 1.97
CA GLN A 171 3.15 -8.95 1.00
C GLN A 171 1.73 -9.48 0.83
N SER A 172 1.57 -10.82 0.87
CA SER A 172 0.25 -11.48 0.87
C SER A 172 -0.57 -11.09 2.09
N GLY A 173 0.01 -11.16 3.30
CA GLY A 173 -0.65 -10.74 4.54
C GLY A 173 -1.07 -9.26 4.52
N ARG A 174 -0.17 -8.38 4.06
CA ARG A 174 -0.47 -6.95 3.89
C ARG A 174 -1.61 -6.70 2.91
N MET A 175 -1.63 -7.43 1.79
CA MET A 175 -2.69 -7.30 0.79
C MET A 175 -4.04 -7.74 1.36
N GLN A 176 -4.07 -8.86 2.07
CA GLN A 176 -5.29 -9.35 2.74
C GLN A 176 -5.81 -8.34 3.76
N TYR A 177 -4.94 -7.80 4.62
CA TYR A 177 -5.31 -6.77 5.59
C TYR A 177 -5.89 -5.51 4.92
N MET A 178 -5.22 -4.99 3.87
CA MET A 178 -5.70 -3.82 3.14
C MET A 178 -7.04 -4.07 2.45
N THR A 179 -7.25 -5.29 1.94
CA THR A 179 -8.52 -5.71 1.33
C THR A 179 -9.64 -5.77 2.37
N GLN A 180 -9.39 -6.37 3.53
CA GLN A 180 -10.35 -6.42 4.64
C GLN A 180 -10.72 -5.02 5.13
N LYS A 181 -9.72 -4.15 5.33
CA LYS A 181 -9.93 -2.77 5.74
C LYS A 181 -10.75 -1.98 4.71
N LYS A 182 -10.44 -2.16 3.42
CA LYS A 182 -11.19 -1.56 2.32
C LYS A 182 -12.65 -2.04 2.33
N ASN A 183 -12.88 -3.34 2.47
CA ASN A 183 -14.22 -3.92 2.51
C ASN A 183 -15.00 -3.38 3.73
N HIS A 184 -14.37 -3.30 4.89
CA HIS A 184 -14.99 -2.72 6.09
C HIS A 184 -15.43 -1.25 5.88
N TYR A 185 -14.58 -0.41 5.27
CA TYR A 185 -14.97 0.96 4.94
C TYR A 185 -16.09 1.02 3.89
N PHE A 186 -16.06 0.11 2.92
CA PHE A 186 -17.09 0.03 1.90
C PHE A 186 -18.45 -0.35 2.52
N ASP A 187 -18.47 -1.32 3.44
CA ASP A 187 -19.68 -1.72 4.14
C ASP A 187 -20.23 -0.60 5.06
N GLN A 188 -19.35 0.16 5.71
CA GLN A 188 -19.75 1.34 6.46
C GLN A 188 -20.36 2.40 5.54
N MET A 189 -19.72 2.68 4.41
CA MET A 189 -20.22 3.66 3.45
C MET A 189 -21.59 3.26 2.89
N ASN A 190 -21.77 1.99 2.55
CA ASN A 190 -23.07 1.47 2.09
C ASN A 190 -24.16 1.65 3.15
N ARG A 191 -23.87 1.37 4.42
CA ARG A 191 -24.82 1.63 5.52
C ARG A 191 -25.19 3.11 5.66
N TYR A 192 -24.20 4.01 5.54
CA TYR A 192 -24.49 5.46 5.55
C TYR A 192 -25.32 5.88 4.35
N MET A 193 -25.05 5.34 3.16
CA MET A 193 -25.84 5.62 1.95
C MET A 193 -27.27 5.12 2.09
N GLU A 194 -27.46 3.93 2.64
CA GLU A 194 -28.79 3.36 2.90
C GLU A 194 -29.57 4.21 3.91
N PHE A 195 -28.91 4.59 5.01
CA PHE A 195 -29.51 5.49 6.00
C PHE A 195 -29.85 6.86 5.39
N ALA A 196 -28.95 7.43 4.59
CA ALA A 196 -29.20 8.68 3.89
C ALA A 196 -30.38 8.57 2.91
N ASN A 197 -30.49 7.44 2.19
CA ASN A 197 -31.65 7.17 1.31
C ASN A 197 -32.97 7.01 2.08
N GLN A 198 -32.94 6.44 3.28
CA GLN A 198 -34.13 6.39 4.13
C GLN A 198 -34.56 7.80 4.59
N LEU A 199 -33.59 8.61 5.04
CA LEU A 199 -33.88 10.00 5.46
C LEU A 199 -34.33 10.87 4.30
N SER A 200 -33.87 10.62 3.07
CA SER A 200 -34.29 11.39 1.89
C SER A 200 -35.79 11.31 1.60
N ARG A 201 -36.47 10.27 2.10
CA ARG A 201 -37.92 10.11 1.95
C ARG A 201 -38.72 11.13 2.80
N TYR A 202 -38.08 11.66 3.84
CA TYR A 202 -38.69 12.63 4.78
C TYR A 202 -38.20 14.06 4.51
N ALA A 203 -37.34 14.28 3.55
CA ALA A 203 -36.85 15.60 3.18
C ALA A 203 -37.37 16.04 1.80
N PRO A 204 -37.63 17.32 1.57
CA PRO A 204 -37.97 17.82 0.26
C PRO A 204 -36.92 17.46 -0.78
N VAL A 205 -37.35 16.94 -1.94
CA VAL A 205 -36.46 16.39 -2.98
C VAL A 205 -35.43 17.43 -3.44
N GLN A 206 -35.84 18.70 -3.55
CA GLN A 206 -34.95 19.79 -3.97
C GLN A 206 -33.84 20.05 -2.95
N LEU A 207 -34.17 20.00 -1.67
CA LEU A 207 -33.20 20.17 -0.58
C LEU A 207 -32.18 19.02 -0.59
N TRP A 208 -32.67 17.79 -0.69
CA TRP A 208 -31.82 16.58 -0.74
C TRP A 208 -30.87 16.60 -1.93
N GLN A 209 -31.36 16.93 -3.13
CA GLN A 209 -30.53 17.03 -4.33
C GLN A 209 -29.45 18.10 -4.20
N SER A 210 -29.77 19.27 -3.62
CA SER A 210 -28.83 20.36 -3.40
C SER A 210 -27.73 19.96 -2.40
N ILE A 211 -28.08 19.26 -1.33
CA ILE A 211 -27.08 18.73 -0.35
C ILE A 211 -26.18 17.69 -1.00
N MET A 212 -26.75 16.74 -1.74
CA MET A 212 -25.97 15.67 -2.41
C MET A 212 -25.02 16.20 -3.49
N LYS A 213 -25.36 17.29 -4.17
CA LYS A 213 -24.49 17.98 -5.12
C LYS A 213 -23.43 18.87 -4.44
N GLY A 214 -23.49 19.05 -3.13
CA GLY A 214 -22.60 19.95 -2.40
C GLY A 214 -22.88 21.44 -2.63
N GLU A 215 -24.07 21.79 -3.20
CA GLU A 215 -24.49 23.17 -3.48
C GLU A 215 -25.03 23.88 -2.24
N SER A 216 -25.52 23.10 -1.26
CA SER A 216 -25.97 23.64 0.01
C SER A 216 -25.52 22.74 1.18
N GLU A 217 -25.22 23.37 2.30
CA GLU A 217 -25.05 22.67 3.57
C GLU A 217 -26.42 22.60 4.29
N ALA A 218 -26.63 21.54 5.05
CA ALA A 218 -27.83 21.42 5.91
C ALA A 218 -27.73 22.39 7.08
N LYS A 219 -27.97 23.69 6.81
CA LYS A 219 -27.99 24.77 7.78
C LYS A 219 -29.41 25.31 7.91
N ILE A 220 -29.79 25.69 9.12
CA ILE A 220 -31.03 26.41 9.35
C ILE A 220 -30.82 27.86 8.89
N GLU A 221 -31.27 28.18 7.66
CA GLU A 221 -31.20 29.52 7.10
C GLU A 221 -32.62 30.04 6.86
N TYR A 222 -32.86 31.27 7.26
CA TYR A 222 -34.11 31.97 6.97
C TYR A 222 -33.95 32.82 5.72
N LYS A 223 -34.57 32.40 4.61
CA LYS A 223 -34.61 33.17 3.36
C LYS A 223 -36.01 33.69 3.07
N ARG A 224 -36.19 34.99 2.87
CA ARG A 224 -37.46 35.56 2.42
C ARG A 224 -37.65 35.23 0.94
N LYS A 225 -38.70 34.45 0.63
CA LYS A 225 -39.09 34.13 -0.75
C LYS A 225 -40.61 34.42 -0.91
N LYS A 226 -40.99 34.82 -2.13
CA LYS A 226 -42.42 34.82 -2.49
C LYS A 226 -42.79 33.38 -2.85
N LEU A 227 -43.72 32.80 -2.13
CA LEU A 227 -44.19 31.42 -2.31
C LEU A 227 -45.68 31.43 -2.57
N THR A 228 -46.15 30.57 -3.47
CA THR A 228 -47.55 30.19 -3.58
C THR A 228 -47.72 28.94 -2.72
N ILE A 229 -48.66 29.00 -1.78
CA ILE A 229 -48.95 27.88 -0.88
C ILE A 229 -50.30 27.33 -1.29
N PHE A 230 -50.34 26.02 -1.54
CA PHE A 230 -51.54 25.28 -1.90
C PHE A 230 -51.89 24.28 -0.79
N PHE A 231 -53.14 24.26 -0.39
CA PHE A 231 -53.69 23.31 0.56
C PHE A 231 -54.86 22.58 -0.09
N SER A 232 -54.91 21.26 0.05
CA SER A 232 -56.03 20.44 -0.36
C SER A 232 -56.41 19.49 0.76
N ASP A 233 -57.68 19.14 0.84
CA ASP A 233 -58.20 18.20 1.80
C ASP A 233 -59.23 17.29 1.12
N ILE A 234 -59.43 16.09 1.68
CA ILE A 234 -60.36 15.10 1.17
C ILE A 234 -61.76 15.37 1.84
N GLN A 235 -62.74 15.77 1.04
CA GLN A 235 -64.09 16.00 1.55
C GLN A 235 -64.71 14.69 2.06
N GLY A 236 -65.28 14.70 3.26
CA GLY A 236 -65.90 13.53 3.87
C GLY A 236 -64.91 12.46 4.38
N PHE A 237 -63.62 12.82 4.56
CA PHE A 237 -62.59 11.87 4.99
C PHE A 237 -62.91 11.17 6.32
N THR A 238 -63.58 11.86 7.27
CA THR A 238 -63.94 11.29 8.57
C THR A 238 -64.91 10.12 8.41
N GLU A 239 -66.01 10.31 7.63
CA GLU A 239 -66.92 9.24 7.34
C GLU A 239 -66.33 8.08 6.57
N LEU A 240 -65.47 8.41 5.61
CA LEU A 240 -64.72 7.42 4.82
C LEU A 240 -63.80 6.57 5.69
N SER A 241 -63.10 7.20 6.62
CA SER A 241 -62.14 6.51 7.52
C SER A 241 -62.85 5.63 8.58
N GLU A 242 -64.11 5.93 8.92
CA GLU A 242 -64.92 5.09 9.81
C GLU A 242 -65.54 3.88 9.10
N THR A 243 -65.72 3.96 7.78
CA THR A 243 -66.42 2.91 6.99
C THR A 243 -65.46 1.92 6.36
N LEU A 244 -64.22 2.31 6.05
CA LEU A 244 -63.22 1.45 5.42
C LEU A 244 -62.40 0.68 6.45
N ILE A 245 -62.01 -0.52 6.09
CA ILE A 245 -61.00 -1.26 6.86
C ILE A 245 -59.61 -0.58 6.69
N PRO A 246 -58.72 -0.69 7.68
CA PRO A 246 -57.43 0.03 7.68
C PRO A 246 -56.56 -0.17 6.42
N ASP A 247 -56.57 -1.38 5.84
CA ASP A 247 -55.78 -1.68 4.65
C ASP A 247 -56.33 -1.00 3.39
N ASP A 248 -57.66 -0.96 3.22
CA ASP A 248 -58.29 -0.27 2.10
C ASP A 248 -58.14 1.24 2.22
N LEU A 249 -58.23 1.79 3.44
CA LEU A 249 -57.97 3.19 3.69
C LEU A 249 -56.54 3.58 3.39
N ALA A 250 -55.57 2.75 3.78
CA ALA A 250 -54.16 2.96 3.49
C ALA A 250 -53.89 2.92 1.98
N PHE A 251 -54.49 1.97 1.27
CA PHE A 251 -54.39 1.88 -0.19
C PHE A 251 -54.93 3.12 -0.89
N LEU A 252 -56.12 3.55 -0.52
CA LEU A 252 -56.79 4.73 -1.09
C LEU A 252 -55.99 6.01 -0.82
N LEU A 253 -55.48 6.20 0.39
CA LEU A 253 -54.64 7.34 0.73
C LEU A 253 -53.30 7.33 -0.05
N ASN A 254 -52.64 6.19 -0.16
CA ASN A 254 -51.40 6.09 -0.91
C ASN A 254 -51.61 6.38 -2.39
N ASP A 255 -52.69 5.88 -2.98
CA ASP A 255 -53.04 6.13 -4.38
C ASP A 255 -53.31 7.62 -4.62
N TYR A 256 -54.19 8.23 -3.79
CA TYR A 256 -54.51 9.65 -3.87
C TYR A 256 -53.29 10.54 -3.70
N LEU A 257 -52.48 10.32 -2.63
CA LEU A 257 -51.29 11.11 -2.35
C LEU A 257 -50.25 10.97 -3.42
N SER A 258 -50.09 9.77 -4.01
CA SER A 258 -49.15 9.51 -5.12
C SER A 258 -49.54 10.34 -6.35
N HIS A 259 -50.79 10.31 -6.77
CA HIS A 259 -51.27 11.09 -7.90
C HIS A 259 -51.15 12.60 -7.67
N MET A 260 -51.51 13.08 -6.48
CA MET A 260 -51.35 14.51 -6.11
C MET A 260 -49.86 14.93 -6.14
N THR A 261 -48.98 14.07 -5.65
CA THR A 261 -47.54 14.32 -5.66
C THR A 261 -46.98 14.37 -7.08
N GLU A 262 -47.45 13.50 -7.99
CA GLU A 262 -47.02 13.53 -9.39
C GLU A 262 -47.46 14.84 -10.08
N ILE A 263 -48.71 15.29 -9.85
CA ILE A 263 -49.16 16.57 -10.37
C ILE A 263 -48.35 17.73 -9.79
N ALA A 264 -48.08 17.72 -8.48
CA ALA A 264 -47.30 18.76 -7.83
C ALA A 264 -45.87 18.84 -8.42
N LYS A 265 -45.24 17.69 -8.72
CA LYS A 265 -43.91 17.63 -9.38
C LYS A 265 -43.91 18.22 -10.79
N GLN A 266 -45.00 18.06 -11.57
CA GLN A 266 -45.09 18.66 -12.93
C GLN A 266 -45.05 20.21 -12.87
N TYR A 267 -45.49 20.79 -11.75
CA TYR A 267 -45.47 22.24 -11.50
C TYR A 267 -44.26 22.68 -10.64
N GLU A 268 -43.25 21.83 -10.51
CA GLU A 268 -42.04 22.09 -9.69
C GLU A 268 -42.36 22.44 -8.22
N ALA A 269 -43.50 21.99 -7.71
CA ALA A 269 -43.88 22.23 -6.33
C ALA A 269 -43.15 21.31 -5.36
N THR A 270 -42.89 21.81 -4.16
CA THR A 270 -42.42 21.01 -3.03
C THR A 270 -43.63 20.50 -2.24
N VAL A 271 -43.69 19.21 -1.97
CA VAL A 271 -44.69 18.58 -1.14
C VAL A 271 -44.08 18.33 0.23
N ASP A 272 -44.69 18.88 1.28
CA ASP A 272 -44.32 18.69 2.68
C ASP A 272 -45.24 17.66 3.35
#